data_335d8386f78b2e6f051f2a3d840f71a6
#
_entry.id   335d8386f78b2e6f051f2a3d840f71a6
#
_cell.length_a   1.000
_cell.length_b   1.000
_cell.length_c   1.000
_cell.angle_alpha   90.00
_cell.angle_beta   90.00
_cell.angle_gamma   90.00
#
_symmetry.space_group_name_H-M   'P 1'
#
loop_
_entity.id
_entity.type
_entity.pdbx_description
1 polymer ?
#
loop_
_entity_poly.entity_id
_entity_poly.type
_entity_poly.pdbx_seq_one_letter_code
_entity_poly.pdbx_strand_id
1 'polypeptide(L)'
;MFSKKIVLAFTLILFGSSATAQGDFEGIWTANHPPRMGQPDPSAVKMTPAGLAEFEAFTPEKDTQLRCLMPGIPLGLIDPYPIEIVYQEHQILILYEHFHQVRRVFIDGRTAPDHWQPSLGGYSTGEWDGDTLVITTTHLSPDNNTWTAGYPFSGDESAYVVERWSRDGDELNLTGEVHDATNYEKPYVVNGHWTFAPDGEIWEYECIPEYAGVK
;
A
#
# COMPACT_ATOMS: atom_id res chain seq x y z
N MET A 1 30.06 -64.06 33.43
CA MET A 1 29.21 -63.74 32.27
C MET A 1 28.64 -62.38 32.54
N PHE A 2 29.32 -61.31 32.06
CA PHE A 2 28.91 -59.88 32.32
C PHE A 2 28.11 -59.34 31.13
N SER A 3 26.84 -59.12 31.36
CA SER A 3 25.97 -58.52 30.35
C SER A 3 26.17 -56.99 30.29
N LYS A 4 26.69 -56.49 29.15
CA LYS A 4 26.80 -55.03 28.89
C LYS A 4 25.43 -54.48 28.45
N LYS A 5 24.81 -53.67 29.28
CA LYS A 5 23.63 -52.89 28.90
C LYS A 5 24.08 -51.69 28.06
N ILE A 6 23.70 -51.67 26.79
CA ILE A 6 23.88 -50.51 25.92
C ILE A 6 22.74 -49.54 26.21
N VAL A 7 23.08 -48.33 26.72
CA VAL A 7 22.14 -47.22 26.88
C VAL A 7 22.21 -46.39 25.60
N LEU A 8 21.14 -46.46 24.82
CA LEU A 8 20.99 -45.60 23.63
C LEU A 8 20.47 -44.23 24.11
N ALA A 9 21.33 -43.21 24.07
CA ALA A 9 20.90 -41.82 24.31
C ALA A 9 20.22 -41.28 23.05
N PHE A 10 18.91 -41.05 23.15
CA PHE A 10 18.13 -40.35 22.12
C PHE A 10 18.33 -38.83 22.28
N THR A 11 19.13 -38.24 21.40
CA THR A 11 19.27 -36.77 21.37
C THR A 11 18.06 -36.19 20.64
N LEU A 12 17.14 -35.57 21.39
CA LEU A 12 16.00 -34.84 20.87
C LEU A 12 16.51 -33.51 20.28
N ILE A 13 16.56 -33.40 18.95
CA ILE A 13 16.86 -32.15 18.27
C ILE A 13 15.56 -31.36 18.24
N LEU A 14 15.44 -30.38 19.14
CA LEU A 14 14.39 -29.36 19.09
C LEU A 14 14.71 -28.44 17.91
N PHE A 15 14.01 -28.60 16.80
CA PHE A 15 13.92 -27.56 15.78
C PHE A 15 13.10 -26.39 16.38
N GLY A 16 13.80 -25.39 16.92
CA GLY A 16 13.21 -24.12 17.25
C GLY A 16 12.73 -23.46 15.96
N SER A 17 11.43 -23.46 15.69
CA SER A 17 10.85 -22.54 14.73
C SER A 17 11.11 -21.15 15.26
N SER A 18 12.02 -20.41 14.64
CA SER A 18 12.14 -18.98 14.85
C SER A 18 10.82 -18.37 14.34
N ALA A 19 9.91 -18.08 15.24
CA ALA A 19 8.82 -17.16 14.92
C ALA A 19 9.50 -15.84 14.51
N THR A 20 9.47 -15.49 13.24
CA THR A 20 9.83 -14.16 12.79
C THR A 20 8.87 -13.21 13.48
N ALA A 21 9.41 -12.23 14.22
CA ALA A 21 8.59 -11.20 14.81
C ALA A 21 7.81 -10.54 13.66
N GLN A 22 6.51 -10.49 13.80
CA GLN A 22 5.62 -9.81 12.88
C GLN A 22 5.39 -8.43 13.44
N GLY A 23 5.57 -7.39 12.63
CA GLY A 23 5.32 -6.01 13.06
C GLY A 23 3.86 -5.85 13.50
N ASP A 24 3.63 -5.16 14.61
CA ASP A 24 2.29 -4.85 15.11
C ASP A 24 1.88 -3.46 14.62
N PHE A 25 1.03 -3.43 13.60
CA PHE A 25 0.48 -2.18 13.03
C PHE A 25 -1.01 -2.01 13.37
N GLU A 26 -1.60 -2.89 14.18
CA GLU A 26 -3.03 -2.83 14.49
C GLU A 26 -3.39 -1.53 15.21
N GLY A 27 -4.51 -0.92 14.83
CA GLY A 27 -5.06 0.29 15.43
C GLY A 27 -5.20 1.47 14.48
N ILE A 28 -5.44 2.64 15.05
CA ILE A 28 -5.68 3.88 14.31
C ILE A 28 -4.41 4.72 14.25
N TRP A 29 -4.18 5.28 13.08
CA TRP A 29 -3.02 6.06 12.75
C TRP A 29 -3.43 7.37 12.09
N THR A 30 -3.00 8.49 12.65
CA THR A 30 -3.25 9.83 12.08
C THR A 30 -2.11 10.25 11.18
N ALA A 31 -2.44 10.71 10.00
CA ALA A 31 -1.44 11.18 9.05
C ALA A 31 -0.67 12.38 9.61
N ASN A 32 0.65 12.27 9.62
CA ASN A 32 1.55 13.30 10.15
C ASN A 32 2.40 13.93 9.04
N HIS A 33 1.82 14.07 7.87
CA HIS A 33 2.51 14.74 6.78
C HIS A 33 1.87 16.08 6.48
N PRO A 34 2.68 17.15 6.44
CA PRO A 34 2.20 18.43 5.92
C PRO A 34 1.68 18.25 4.49
N PRO A 35 0.72 19.08 4.06
CA PRO A 35 0.28 19.09 2.68
C PRO A 35 1.48 19.13 1.73
N ARG A 36 1.63 18.11 0.87
CA ARG A 36 2.74 17.85 -0.06
C ARG A 36 3.89 16.96 0.45
N MET A 37 3.91 16.48 1.68
CA MET A 37 4.82 15.40 2.05
C MET A 37 4.30 14.08 1.42
N GLY A 38 5.20 13.30 0.90
CA GLY A 38 4.85 12.07 0.19
C GLY A 38 4.77 12.20 -1.33
N GLN A 39 4.67 13.42 -1.86
CA GLN A 39 4.80 13.64 -3.30
C GLN A 39 6.15 13.12 -3.79
N PRO A 40 6.17 12.46 -4.96
CA PRO A 40 7.44 12.19 -5.60
C PRO A 40 8.18 13.51 -5.85
N ASP A 41 9.48 13.51 -5.61
CA ASP A 41 10.32 14.65 -6.00
C ASP A 41 10.21 14.82 -7.55
N PRO A 42 9.65 15.94 -8.04
CA PRO A 42 9.48 16.13 -9.49
C PRO A 42 10.79 16.02 -10.27
N SER A 43 11.92 16.32 -9.63
CA SER A 43 13.24 16.20 -10.26
C SER A 43 13.71 14.74 -10.39
N ALA A 44 13.18 13.86 -9.55
CA ALA A 44 13.48 12.42 -9.54
C ALA A 44 12.55 11.62 -10.47
N VAL A 45 11.37 12.15 -10.80
CA VAL A 45 10.40 11.52 -11.69
C VAL A 45 10.77 11.82 -13.14
N LYS A 46 11.21 10.80 -13.85
CA LYS A 46 11.53 10.90 -15.28
C LYS A 46 10.51 10.17 -16.12
N MET A 47 9.72 10.94 -16.83
CA MET A 47 8.68 10.40 -17.71
C MET A 47 9.26 10.01 -19.08
N THR A 48 8.70 8.95 -19.64
CA THR A 48 8.85 8.64 -21.07
C THR A 48 8.13 9.70 -21.90
N PRO A 49 8.36 9.76 -23.23
CA PRO A 49 7.56 10.63 -24.09
C PRO A 49 6.05 10.36 -24.01
N ALA A 50 5.64 9.09 -23.80
CA ALA A 50 4.23 8.72 -23.61
C ALA A 50 3.70 9.25 -22.28
N GLY A 51 4.43 9.04 -21.20
CA GLY A 51 4.05 9.54 -19.87
C GLY A 51 3.97 11.06 -19.81
N LEU A 52 4.88 11.76 -20.49
CA LEU A 52 4.83 13.23 -20.58
C LEU A 52 3.58 13.71 -21.35
N ALA A 53 3.23 13.04 -22.43
CA ALA A 53 2.03 13.38 -23.19
C ALA A 53 0.75 13.19 -22.38
N GLU A 54 0.65 12.10 -21.59
CA GLU A 54 -0.49 11.86 -20.68
C GLU A 54 -0.52 12.88 -19.52
N PHE A 55 0.63 13.22 -18.97
CA PHE A 55 0.74 14.25 -17.94
C PHE A 55 0.26 15.62 -18.44
N GLU A 56 0.68 16.03 -19.65
CA GLU A 56 0.26 17.29 -20.26
C GLU A 56 -1.22 17.29 -20.68
N ALA A 57 -1.79 16.11 -20.95
CA ALA A 57 -3.20 15.94 -21.28
C ALA A 57 -4.11 15.78 -20.06
N PHE A 58 -3.56 15.85 -18.84
CA PHE A 58 -4.34 15.75 -17.61
C PHE A 58 -5.21 17.00 -17.43
N THR A 59 -6.45 16.77 -17.05
CA THR A 59 -7.39 17.83 -16.69
C THR A 59 -8.05 17.49 -15.35
N PRO A 60 -8.55 18.48 -14.58
CA PRO A 60 -9.20 18.23 -13.29
C PRO A 60 -10.37 17.23 -13.36
N GLU A 61 -11.04 17.13 -14.51
CA GLU A 61 -12.16 16.19 -14.71
C GLU A 61 -11.68 14.73 -14.74
N LYS A 62 -10.39 14.49 -14.97
CA LYS A 62 -9.78 13.16 -14.89
C LYS A 62 -9.43 12.77 -13.45
N ASP A 63 -9.38 13.73 -12.52
CA ASP A 63 -9.08 13.44 -11.12
C ASP A 63 -10.20 12.61 -10.49
N THR A 64 -9.85 11.43 -9.98
CA THR A 64 -10.81 10.51 -9.36
C THR A 64 -11.45 11.13 -8.12
N GLN A 65 -10.71 11.90 -7.33
CA GLN A 65 -11.23 12.54 -6.11
C GLN A 65 -12.26 13.61 -6.42
N LEU A 66 -12.05 14.41 -7.48
CA LEU A 66 -13.06 15.40 -7.92
C LEU A 66 -14.32 14.75 -8.47
N ARG A 67 -14.26 13.46 -8.83
CA ARG A 67 -15.40 12.64 -9.27
C ARG A 67 -16.02 11.85 -8.12
N CYS A 68 -15.64 12.11 -6.88
CA CYS A 68 -16.05 11.34 -5.70
C CYS A 68 -15.75 9.84 -5.80
N LEU A 69 -14.66 9.48 -6.46
CA LEU A 69 -14.12 8.13 -6.47
C LEU A 69 -12.94 8.05 -5.50
N MET A 70 -12.74 6.87 -4.92
CA MET A 70 -11.60 6.67 -4.03
C MET A 70 -10.27 7.05 -4.69
N PRO A 71 -9.28 7.53 -3.94
CA PRO A 71 -7.98 7.89 -4.50
C PRO A 71 -7.26 6.70 -5.15
N GLY A 72 -7.53 5.48 -4.69
CA GLY A 72 -6.87 4.28 -5.18
C GLY A 72 -5.40 4.19 -4.75
N ILE A 73 -4.64 3.31 -5.40
CA ILE A 73 -3.20 3.13 -5.20
C ILE A 73 -2.49 3.55 -6.50
N PRO A 74 -1.45 4.39 -6.45
CA PRO A 74 -0.62 4.77 -5.30
C PRO A 74 -1.04 6.03 -4.54
N LEU A 75 -2.03 6.80 -5.01
CA LEU A 75 -2.37 8.07 -4.37
C LEU A 75 -2.77 7.92 -2.90
N GLY A 76 -3.54 6.87 -2.55
CA GLY A 76 -3.95 6.58 -1.17
C GLY A 76 -2.79 6.30 -0.20
N LEU A 77 -1.57 6.06 -0.71
CA LEU A 77 -0.38 5.85 0.13
C LEU A 77 0.17 7.14 0.75
N ILE A 78 -0.23 8.28 0.21
CA ILE A 78 0.24 9.61 0.62
C ILE A 78 -0.92 10.52 1.01
N ASP A 79 -2.08 9.91 1.23
CA ASP A 79 -3.29 10.61 1.61
C ASP A 79 -3.16 11.17 3.04
N PRO A 80 -3.45 12.46 3.29
CA PRO A 80 -3.27 13.09 4.59
C PRO A 80 -4.40 12.79 5.59
N TYR A 81 -5.07 11.67 5.47
CA TYR A 81 -6.18 11.27 6.33
C TYR A 81 -5.81 10.11 7.24
N PRO A 82 -6.54 9.94 8.37
CA PRO A 82 -6.38 8.78 9.23
C PRO A 82 -6.61 7.45 8.51
N ILE A 83 -5.93 6.43 9.00
CA ILE A 83 -6.15 5.04 8.60
C ILE A 83 -6.34 4.17 9.83
N GLU A 84 -7.12 3.09 9.70
CA GLU A 84 -7.20 2.03 10.69
C GLU A 84 -6.69 0.74 10.07
N ILE A 85 -5.81 0.04 10.79
CA ILE A 85 -5.26 -1.25 10.38
C ILE A 85 -5.84 -2.33 11.28
N VAL A 86 -6.44 -3.35 10.66
CA VAL A 86 -7.08 -4.47 11.36
C VAL A 86 -6.53 -5.77 10.82
N TYR A 87 -6.02 -6.61 11.71
CA TYR A 87 -5.52 -7.94 11.36
C TYR A 87 -6.63 -8.97 11.34
N GLN A 88 -6.60 -9.81 10.31
CA GLN A 88 -7.42 -10.99 10.18
C GLN A 88 -6.53 -12.20 9.85
N GLU A 89 -7.06 -13.41 9.98
CA GLU A 89 -6.29 -14.65 9.81
C GLU A 89 -5.50 -14.73 8.49
N HIS A 90 -6.08 -14.26 7.39
CA HIS A 90 -5.53 -14.41 6.03
C HIS A 90 -5.29 -13.09 5.31
N GLN A 91 -5.62 -11.97 5.94
CA GLN A 91 -5.49 -10.65 5.34
C GLN A 91 -5.34 -9.56 6.40
N ILE A 92 -4.78 -8.45 5.99
CA ILE A 92 -4.79 -7.19 6.73
C ILE A 92 -5.79 -6.27 6.03
N LEU A 93 -6.67 -5.65 6.79
CA LEU A 93 -7.54 -4.58 6.30
C LEU A 93 -6.88 -3.25 6.61
N ILE A 94 -6.82 -2.36 5.63
CA ILE A 94 -6.48 -0.96 5.81
C ILE A 94 -7.71 -0.16 5.43
N LEU A 95 -8.33 0.45 6.44
CA LEU A 95 -9.49 1.31 6.29
C LEU A 95 -8.98 2.75 6.23
N TYR A 96 -9.30 3.45 5.16
CA TYR A 96 -8.96 4.86 4.98
C TYR A 96 -10.19 5.69 5.33
N GLU A 97 -10.03 6.74 6.14
CA GLU A 97 -11.10 7.69 6.39
C GLU A 97 -11.56 8.33 5.07
N HIS A 98 -10.59 8.70 4.22
CA HIS A 98 -10.85 9.33 2.95
C HIS A 98 -11.62 8.41 2.00
N PHE A 99 -12.81 8.83 1.59
CA PHE A 99 -13.74 8.10 0.71
C PHE A 99 -14.15 6.70 1.22
N HIS A 100 -14.02 6.41 2.52
CA HIS A 100 -14.34 5.11 3.11
C HIS A 100 -13.69 3.93 2.36
N GLN A 101 -12.49 4.15 1.81
CA GLN A 101 -11.78 3.10 1.09
C GLN A 101 -11.41 1.97 2.05
N VAL A 102 -11.75 0.75 1.67
CA VAL A 102 -11.29 -0.47 2.35
C VAL A 102 -10.36 -1.23 1.44
N ARG A 103 -9.12 -1.38 1.87
CA ARG A 103 -8.11 -2.16 1.17
C ARG A 103 -7.89 -3.49 1.87
N ARG A 104 -7.86 -4.58 1.10
CA ARG A 104 -7.51 -5.92 1.56
C ARG A 104 -6.12 -6.28 1.08
N VAL A 105 -5.24 -6.59 2.03
CA VAL A 105 -3.90 -7.09 1.75
C VAL A 105 -3.87 -8.57 2.15
N PHE A 106 -3.81 -9.46 1.19
CA PHE A 106 -3.77 -10.90 1.43
C PHE A 106 -2.38 -11.34 1.85
N ILE A 107 -2.27 -12.03 3.00
CA ILE A 107 -1.00 -12.44 3.61
C ILE A 107 -0.83 -13.96 3.71
N ASP A 108 -1.66 -14.72 3.00
CA ASP A 108 -1.67 -16.18 2.99
C ASP A 108 -0.98 -16.79 1.76
N GLY A 109 -0.21 -15.99 1.02
CA GLY A 109 0.56 -16.45 -0.14
C GLY A 109 -0.25 -16.66 -1.43
N ARG A 110 -1.54 -16.25 -1.43
CA ARG A 110 -2.36 -16.31 -2.65
C ARG A 110 -1.91 -15.29 -3.70
N THR A 111 -2.24 -15.57 -4.94
CA THR A 111 -2.05 -14.66 -6.08
C THR A 111 -3.39 -14.13 -6.57
N ALA A 112 -3.37 -13.07 -7.37
CA ALA A 112 -4.57 -12.56 -8.02
C ALA A 112 -5.19 -13.67 -8.91
N PRO A 113 -6.51 -13.87 -8.83
CA PRO A 113 -7.19 -14.78 -9.77
C PRO A 113 -7.11 -14.24 -11.20
N ASP A 114 -7.00 -15.12 -12.21
CA ASP A 114 -6.88 -14.75 -13.63
C ASP A 114 -8.03 -13.83 -14.13
N HIS A 115 -9.19 -13.90 -13.48
CA HIS A 115 -10.35 -13.09 -13.85
C HIS A 115 -10.50 -11.79 -13.05
N TRP A 116 -9.50 -11.45 -12.20
CA TRP A 116 -9.55 -10.21 -11.43
C TRP A 116 -9.51 -9.00 -12.36
N GLN A 117 -10.51 -8.14 -12.24
CA GLN A 117 -10.58 -6.94 -13.09
C GLN A 117 -9.77 -5.80 -12.46
N PRO A 118 -9.08 -5.00 -13.28
CA PRO A 118 -8.42 -3.80 -12.80
C PRO A 118 -9.37 -2.86 -12.07
N SER A 119 -8.88 -2.26 -10.98
CA SER A 119 -9.63 -1.31 -10.17
C SER A 119 -8.73 -0.23 -9.58
N LEU A 120 -9.29 0.81 -8.99
CA LEU A 120 -8.52 1.86 -8.32
C LEU A 120 -7.69 1.31 -7.14
N GLY A 121 -8.23 0.33 -6.41
CA GLY A 121 -7.52 -0.33 -5.29
C GLY A 121 -6.63 -1.49 -5.71
N GLY A 122 -6.78 -2.03 -6.92
CA GLY A 122 -6.03 -3.16 -7.43
C GLY A 122 -6.25 -4.46 -6.65
N TYR A 123 -5.24 -5.33 -6.69
CA TYR A 123 -5.13 -6.55 -5.90
C TYR A 123 -3.82 -6.52 -5.10
N SER A 124 -3.92 -6.53 -3.78
CA SER A 124 -2.77 -6.41 -2.89
C SER A 124 -2.45 -7.73 -2.20
N THR A 125 -1.19 -8.14 -2.28
CA THR A 125 -0.63 -9.26 -1.53
C THR A 125 0.49 -8.75 -0.62
N GLY A 126 0.63 -9.34 0.56
CA GLY A 126 1.63 -8.94 1.53
C GLY A 126 2.45 -10.12 2.04
N GLU A 127 3.70 -9.86 2.35
CA GLU A 127 4.61 -10.79 3.02
C GLU A 127 5.44 -10.05 4.07
N TRP A 128 5.85 -10.76 5.11
CA TRP A 128 6.68 -10.20 6.17
C TRP A 128 8.16 -10.44 5.90
N ASP A 129 8.93 -9.36 5.88
CA ASP A 129 10.40 -9.35 5.84
C ASP A 129 10.90 -8.85 7.21
N GLY A 130 11.03 -9.76 8.17
CA GLY A 130 11.22 -9.39 9.58
C GLY A 130 10.01 -8.62 10.12
N ASP A 131 10.25 -7.41 10.62
CA ASP A 131 9.21 -6.51 11.14
C ASP A 131 8.60 -5.59 10.07
N THR A 132 9.04 -5.72 8.81
CA THR A 132 8.56 -4.93 7.69
C THR A 132 7.51 -5.71 6.91
N LEU A 133 6.33 -5.13 6.71
CA LEU A 133 5.33 -5.64 5.80
C LEU A 133 5.63 -5.14 4.38
N VAL A 134 5.89 -6.06 3.47
CA VAL A 134 6.07 -5.76 2.04
C VAL A 134 4.77 -6.06 1.31
N ILE A 135 4.17 -5.05 0.70
CA ILE A 135 2.91 -5.19 -0.04
C ILE A 135 3.18 -4.97 -1.53
N THR A 136 2.72 -5.91 -2.35
CA THR A 136 2.72 -5.73 -3.81
C THR A 136 1.28 -5.58 -4.30
N THR A 137 1.00 -4.50 -5.02
CA THR A 137 -0.33 -4.24 -5.62
C THR A 137 -0.25 -4.23 -7.12
N THR A 138 -1.04 -5.10 -7.72
CA THR A 138 -1.20 -5.29 -9.18
C THR A 138 -2.64 -5.04 -9.61
N HIS A 139 -2.98 -5.20 -10.88
CA HIS A 139 -4.34 -5.01 -11.41
C HIS A 139 -4.92 -3.63 -11.08
N LEU A 140 -4.09 -2.63 -11.17
CA LEU A 140 -4.49 -1.25 -10.98
C LEU A 140 -5.10 -0.68 -12.27
N SER A 141 -6.16 0.12 -12.12
CA SER A 141 -6.84 0.75 -13.26
C SER A 141 -5.99 1.88 -13.88
N PRO A 142 -6.04 2.09 -15.19
CA PRO A 142 -5.46 3.28 -15.83
C PRO A 142 -6.15 4.60 -15.39
N ASP A 143 -7.30 4.54 -14.73
CA ASP A 143 -7.91 5.71 -14.13
C ASP A 143 -7.17 6.21 -12.87
N ASN A 144 -6.25 5.40 -12.33
CA ASN A 144 -5.38 5.83 -11.25
C ASN A 144 -4.46 6.95 -11.74
N ASN A 145 -4.31 7.96 -10.90
CA ASN A 145 -3.22 8.90 -10.98
C ASN A 145 -2.45 8.82 -9.66
N THR A 146 -1.17 9.11 -9.72
CA THR A 146 -0.32 9.00 -8.54
C THR A 146 -0.31 10.26 -7.69
N TRP A 147 -1.00 11.29 -8.17
CA TRP A 147 -1.13 12.57 -7.50
C TRP A 147 -2.19 13.44 -8.19
N THR A 148 -2.83 14.33 -7.45
CA THR A 148 -3.79 15.31 -7.97
C THR A 148 -3.24 16.22 -9.08
N ALA A 149 -1.92 16.26 -9.27
CA ALA A 149 -1.26 16.94 -10.37
C ALA A 149 -1.23 16.13 -11.68
N GLY A 150 -1.83 14.93 -11.69
CA GLY A 150 -1.99 14.15 -12.92
C GLY A 150 -0.81 13.29 -13.35
N TYR A 151 0.02 12.85 -12.40
CA TYR A 151 1.04 11.85 -12.71
C TYR A 151 0.36 10.58 -13.25
N PRO A 152 0.57 10.19 -14.51
CA PRO A 152 -0.18 9.12 -15.15
C PRO A 152 0.16 7.75 -14.59
N PHE A 153 -0.79 6.81 -14.72
CA PHE A 153 -0.60 5.40 -14.44
C PHE A 153 -1.18 4.59 -15.60
N SER A 154 -0.39 3.71 -16.21
CA SER A 154 -0.81 3.01 -17.44
C SER A 154 -1.88 1.96 -17.19
N GLY A 155 -1.86 1.33 -16.03
CA GLY A 155 -2.73 0.20 -15.72
C GLY A 155 -2.45 -1.06 -16.54
N ASP A 156 -1.34 -1.11 -17.27
CA ASP A 156 -0.92 -2.31 -17.99
C ASP A 156 -0.26 -3.35 -17.06
N GLU A 157 0.05 -4.53 -17.58
CA GLU A 157 0.62 -5.63 -16.79
C GLU A 157 2.00 -5.28 -16.19
N SER A 158 2.70 -4.28 -16.71
CA SER A 158 3.99 -3.82 -16.19
C SER A 158 3.84 -2.79 -15.05
N ALA A 159 2.61 -2.31 -14.81
CA ALA A 159 2.33 -1.30 -13.82
C ALA A 159 1.90 -1.95 -12.48
N TYR A 160 2.69 -1.72 -11.45
CA TYR A 160 2.44 -2.21 -10.09
C TYR A 160 3.11 -1.31 -9.05
N VAL A 161 2.73 -1.49 -7.80
CA VAL A 161 3.31 -0.74 -6.68
C VAL A 161 3.84 -1.73 -5.64
N VAL A 162 5.06 -1.48 -5.16
CA VAL A 162 5.68 -2.21 -4.03
C VAL A 162 5.81 -1.26 -2.86
N GLU A 163 5.28 -1.66 -1.72
CA GLU A 163 5.28 -0.88 -0.50
C GLU A 163 6.05 -1.60 0.60
N ARG A 164 6.75 -0.83 1.42
CA ARG A 164 7.40 -1.29 2.64
C ARG A 164 6.87 -0.50 3.81
N TRP A 165 6.20 -1.18 4.71
CA TRP A 165 5.61 -0.63 5.91
C TRP A 165 6.43 -1.05 7.13
N SER A 166 6.83 -0.10 7.94
CA SER A 166 7.58 -0.36 9.18
C SER A 166 7.10 0.54 10.31
N ARG A 167 7.15 0.03 11.55
CA ARG A 167 6.81 0.78 12.75
C ARG A 167 8.04 1.02 13.59
N ASP A 168 8.20 2.26 14.07
CA ASP A 168 9.20 2.65 15.06
C ASP A 168 8.49 3.39 16.21
N GLY A 169 8.24 2.68 17.32
CA GLY A 169 7.45 3.21 18.42
C GLY A 169 6.03 3.58 17.99
N ASP A 170 5.70 4.86 18.06
CA ASP A 170 4.40 5.41 17.67
C ASP A 170 4.38 5.92 16.22
N GLU A 171 5.44 5.68 15.46
CA GLU A 171 5.55 6.14 14.07
C GLU A 171 5.40 4.96 13.10
N LEU A 172 4.49 5.08 12.14
CA LEU A 172 4.30 4.15 11.03
C LEU A 172 4.84 4.80 9.76
N ASN A 173 5.82 4.16 9.16
CA ASN A 173 6.51 4.64 7.97
C ASN A 173 6.18 3.77 6.78
N LEU A 174 5.97 4.38 5.64
CA LEU A 174 5.76 3.73 4.36
C LEU A 174 6.71 4.31 3.32
N THR A 175 7.36 3.42 2.57
CA THR A 175 8.03 3.74 1.31
C THR A 175 7.36 2.92 0.21
N GLY A 176 6.81 3.60 -0.80
CA GLY A 176 6.18 2.98 -1.96
C GLY A 176 7.00 3.23 -3.22
N GLU A 177 7.31 2.17 -3.97
CA GLU A 177 7.89 2.26 -5.31
C GLU A 177 6.81 2.05 -6.35
N VAL A 178 6.63 3.03 -7.23
CA VAL A 178 5.68 2.97 -8.34
C VAL A 178 6.43 2.54 -9.60
N HIS A 179 6.07 1.37 -10.10
CA HIS A 179 6.60 0.77 -11.32
C HIS A 179 5.58 0.94 -12.45
N ASP A 180 5.97 1.59 -13.52
CA ASP A 180 5.17 1.78 -14.74
C ASP A 180 6.09 2.15 -15.89
N ALA A 181 6.62 1.14 -16.59
CA ALA A 181 7.59 1.33 -17.65
C ALA A 181 7.00 2.02 -18.91
N THR A 182 5.70 2.07 -19.05
CA THR A 182 5.02 2.80 -20.11
C THR A 182 5.15 4.30 -19.92
N ASN A 183 4.96 4.78 -18.67
CA ASN A 183 4.95 6.21 -18.37
C ASN A 183 6.28 6.74 -17.80
N TYR A 184 7.12 5.89 -17.21
CA TYR A 184 8.34 6.32 -16.52
C TYR A 184 9.57 5.56 -16.96
N GLU A 185 10.69 6.27 -17.11
CA GLU A 185 11.99 5.66 -17.47
C GLU A 185 12.56 4.76 -16.36
N LYS A 186 12.14 4.99 -15.12
CA LYS A 186 12.49 4.21 -13.93
C LYS A 186 11.40 4.35 -12.87
N PRO A 187 11.28 3.40 -11.94
CA PRO A 187 10.39 3.54 -10.79
C PRO A 187 10.68 4.81 -10.01
N TYR A 188 9.66 5.39 -9.40
CA TYR A 188 9.80 6.51 -8.50
C TYR A 188 9.18 6.18 -7.13
N VAL A 189 9.58 6.96 -6.12
CA VAL A 189 9.24 6.70 -4.72
C VAL A 189 8.23 7.70 -4.20
N VAL A 190 7.27 7.20 -3.45
CA VAL A 190 6.35 7.98 -2.59
C VAL A 190 6.56 7.55 -1.14
N ASN A 191 6.32 8.46 -0.19
CA ASN A 191 6.49 8.17 1.23
C ASN A 191 5.25 8.59 2.00
N GLY A 192 4.77 7.71 2.87
CA GLY A 192 3.71 7.96 3.83
C GLY A 192 4.25 7.90 5.26
N HIS A 193 3.61 8.65 6.14
CA HIS A 193 4.02 8.71 7.54
C HIS A 193 2.80 9.00 8.43
N TRP A 194 2.62 8.21 9.46
CA TRP A 194 1.51 8.34 10.41
C TRP A 194 2.01 8.18 11.83
N THR A 195 1.29 8.78 12.76
CA THR A 195 1.52 8.64 14.21
C THR A 195 0.38 7.85 14.83
N PHE A 196 0.70 6.91 15.72
CA PHE A 196 -0.27 6.08 16.43
C PHE A 196 -1.24 6.92 17.26
N ALA A 197 -2.53 6.63 17.13
CA ALA A 197 -3.61 7.35 17.81
C ALA A 197 -4.51 6.36 18.58
N PRO A 198 -4.09 5.92 19.78
CA PRO A 198 -4.82 4.87 20.51
C PRO A 198 -6.26 5.25 20.89
N ASP A 199 -6.55 6.53 21.03
CA ASP A 199 -7.88 7.08 21.29
C ASP A 199 -8.48 7.76 20.04
N GLY A 200 -7.89 7.50 18.86
CA GLY A 200 -8.36 8.06 17.59
C GLY A 200 -9.65 7.42 17.12
N GLU A 201 -10.30 8.07 16.19
CA GLU A 201 -11.51 7.59 15.51
C GLU A 201 -11.37 7.80 14.01
N ILE A 202 -11.92 6.88 13.21
CA ILE A 202 -12.14 7.06 11.77
C ILE A 202 -13.52 7.68 11.60
N TRP A 203 -13.56 8.84 10.97
CA TRP A 203 -14.81 9.58 10.77
C TRP A 203 -15.44 9.22 9.43
N GLU A 204 -16.73 9.43 9.32
CA GLU A 204 -17.40 9.36 8.03
C GLU A 204 -16.99 10.55 7.16
N TYR A 205 -16.49 10.23 5.99
CA TYR A 205 -16.12 11.22 4.98
C TYR A 205 -17.06 11.08 3.77
N GLU A 206 -17.99 12.00 3.63
CA GLU A 206 -18.88 12.04 2.48
C GLU A 206 -18.35 13.02 1.42
N CYS A 207 -18.12 12.52 0.22
CA CYS A 207 -17.88 13.37 -0.93
C CYS A 207 -19.21 13.77 -1.56
N ILE A 208 -19.45 15.06 -1.65
CA ILE A 208 -20.65 15.63 -2.28
C ILE A 208 -20.24 16.18 -3.65
N PRO A 209 -20.65 15.55 -4.78
CA PRO A 209 -20.17 15.91 -6.13
C PRO A 209 -20.38 17.38 -6.48
N GLU A 210 -21.48 17.97 -6.01
CA GLU A 210 -21.78 19.38 -6.25
C GLU A 210 -20.72 20.31 -5.65
N TYR A 211 -20.05 19.90 -4.57
CA TYR A 211 -18.99 20.68 -3.91
C TYR A 211 -17.60 20.33 -4.44
N ALA A 212 -17.43 19.19 -5.06
CA ALA A 212 -16.17 18.79 -5.70
C ALA A 212 -15.84 19.57 -6.98
N GLY A 213 -16.77 20.42 -7.45
CA GLY A 213 -16.55 21.32 -8.58
C GLY A 213 -16.75 20.69 -9.95
N VAL A 214 -17.20 19.44 -10.02
CA VAL A 214 -17.58 18.77 -11.27
C VAL A 214 -19.04 19.15 -11.59
N LYS A 215 -19.23 19.89 -12.68
CA LYS A 215 -20.56 20.24 -13.21
C LYS A 215 -20.97 19.26 -14.31
#